data_ce377305578768e528143f7fcb1b91c4
#
_entry.id   ce377305578768e528143f7fcb1b91c4
#
_cell.length_a   1.000
_cell.length_b   1.000
_cell.length_c   1.000
_cell.angle_alpha   90.00
_cell.angle_beta   90.00
_cell.angle_gamma   90.00
#
_symmetry.space_group_name_H-M   'P 1'
#
loop_
_entity.id
_entity.type
_entity.pdbx_description
1 polymer ?
#
loop_
_entity_poly.entity_id
_entity_poly.type
_entity_poly.pdbx_seq_one_letter_code
_entity_poly.pdbx_strand_id
1 'polypeptide(L)'
;LKDKSAMLIVVDVNVPAMTECSELLKSISTIVVLDHHRQSNETIKNAVVSYVEPYASSTCEMVAEILQYIVDKPKLKNIEADAMYSGILVDTDNFVIKAGVRTFEAASYLRRLGLNTADVKKLFNVNKEDYDHRADIVKTSKIIVSQIAVAKCYTKYPNIRVIASQAADEMLN
;
A
#
# COMPACT_ATOMS: atom_id res chain seq x y z
N LEU A 1 -25.97 -3.84 0.05
CA LEU A 1 -25.50 -3.10 -1.13
C LEU A 1 -26.12 -3.70 -2.41
N LYS A 2 -27.40 -3.40 -2.68
CA LYS A 2 -28.09 -3.82 -3.91
C LYS A 2 -28.38 -2.64 -4.83
N ASP A 3 -27.63 -1.56 -4.68
CA ASP A 3 -27.80 -0.38 -5.53
C ASP A 3 -27.09 -0.65 -6.87
N LYS A 4 -27.90 -0.78 -7.94
CA LYS A 4 -27.39 -0.98 -9.31
C LYS A 4 -26.58 0.20 -9.84
N SER A 5 -26.67 1.36 -9.19
CA SER A 5 -25.91 2.57 -9.51
C SER A 5 -24.55 2.62 -8.81
N ALA A 6 -24.26 1.71 -7.90
CA ALA A 6 -23.01 1.68 -7.18
C ALA A 6 -21.85 1.29 -8.11
N MET A 7 -20.73 1.97 -7.95
CA MET A 7 -19.44 1.63 -8.54
C MET A 7 -18.52 1.06 -7.45
N LEU A 8 -17.88 -0.06 -7.72
CA LEU A 8 -16.83 -0.63 -6.87
C LEU A 8 -15.48 -0.26 -7.44
N ILE A 9 -14.67 0.44 -6.68
CA ILE A 9 -13.27 0.73 -7.02
C ILE A 9 -12.40 -0.17 -6.14
N VAL A 10 -11.68 -1.10 -6.76
CA VAL A 10 -10.73 -2.00 -6.13
C VAL A 10 -9.35 -1.43 -6.36
N VAL A 11 -8.62 -1.17 -5.27
CA VAL A 11 -7.29 -0.57 -5.31
C VAL A 11 -6.27 -1.50 -4.66
N ASP A 12 -5.06 -1.52 -5.21
CA ASP A 12 -3.89 -2.23 -4.65
C ASP A 12 -4.05 -3.76 -4.57
N VAL A 13 -4.99 -4.29 -5.30
CA VAL A 13 -5.19 -5.73 -5.47
C VAL A 13 -5.94 -6.03 -6.77
N ASN A 14 -5.50 -7.07 -7.51
CA ASN A 14 -6.18 -7.50 -8.74
C ASN A 14 -6.69 -8.95 -8.68
N VAL A 15 -6.45 -9.66 -7.57
CA VAL A 15 -6.85 -11.06 -7.36
C VAL A 15 -8.08 -11.13 -6.46
N PRO A 16 -9.19 -11.75 -6.88
CA PRO A 16 -10.44 -11.81 -6.10
C PRO A 16 -10.27 -12.35 -4.68
N ALA A 17 -9.47 -13.40 -4.52
CA ALA A 17 -9.24 -14.03 -3.22
C ALA A 17 -8.47 -13.16 -2.22
N MET A 18 -7.79 -12.13 -2.70
CA MET A 18 -7.03 -11.18 -1.87
C MET A 18 -7.84 -9.95 -1.47
N THR A 19 -9.04 -9.76 -2.05
CA THR A 19 -9.91 -8.65 -1.66
C THR A 19 -10.53 -8.90 -0.29
N GLU A 20 -10.66 -7.86 0.53
CA GLU A 20 -11.26 -7.97 1.87
C GLU A 20 -12.72 -8.44 1.84
N CYS A 21 -13.44 -8.15 0.76
CA CYS A 21 -14.84 -8.55 0.57
C CYS A 21 -15.10 -8.99 -0.87
N SER A 22 -14.72 -10.20 -1.21
CA SER A 22 -14.91 -10.77 -2.56
C SER A 22 -16.38 -10.90 -3.00
N GLU A 23 -17.33 -10.87 -2.06
CA GLU A 23 -18.76 -10.90 -2.34
C GLU A 23 -19.23 -9.64 -3.08
N LEU A 24 -18.59 -8.49 -2.84
CA LEU A 24 -18.88 -7.24 -3.56
C LEU A 24 -18.62 -7.37 -5.05
N LEU A 25 -17.61 -8.14 -5.45
CA LEU A 25 -17.27 -8.39 -6.86
C LEU A 25 -18.39 -9.13 -7.61
N LYS A 26 -19.25 -9.87 -6.89
CA LYS A 26 -20.41 -10.58 -7.44
C LYS A 26 -21.68 -9.73 -7.42
N SER A 27 -21.75 -8.74 -6.53
CA SER A 27 -22.96 -7.96 -6.25
C SER A 27 -23.04 -6.67 -7.05
N ILE A 28 -21.88 -6.11 -7.46
CA ILE A 28 -21.76 -4.84 -8.14
C ILE A 28 -21.31 -5.09 -9.58
N SER A 29 -22.01 -4.48 -10.55
CA SER A 29 -21.73 -4.67 -11.97
C SER A 29 -20.66 -3.73 -12.52
N THR A 30 -20.53 -2.52 -11.94
CA THR A 30 -19.55 -1.53 -12.37
C THR A 30 -18.33 -1.61 -11.48
N ILE A 31 -17.30 -2.30 -11.95
CA ILE A 31 -16.06 -2.53 -11.19
C ILE A 31 -14.89 -1.85 -11.91
N VAL A 32 -14.11 -1.08 -11.17
CA VAL A 32 -12.84 -0.49 -11.61
C VAL A 32 -11.72 -1.10 -10.77
N VAL A 33 -10.65 -1.54 -11.40
CA VAL A 33 -9.46 -2.10 -10.73
C VAL A 33 -8.26 -1.22 -11.04
N LEU A 34 -7.58 -0.74 -10.01
CA LEU A 34 -6.32 0.01 -10.09
C LEU A 34 -5.29 -0.70 -9.23
N ASP A 35 -4.23 -1.22 -9.83
CA ASP A 35 -3.23 -2.01 -9.11
C ASP A 35 -1.86 -1.94 -9.77
N HIS A 36 -0.80 -2.01 -8.97
CA HIS A 36 0.58 -2.04 -9.46
C HIS A 36 1.25 -3.41 -9.31
N HIS A 37 0.54 -4.39 -8.78
CA HIS A 37 1.06 -5.75 -8.65
C HIS A 37 1.03 -6.49 -10.00
N ARG A 38 1.93 -7.46 -10.16
CA ARG A 38 1.93 -8.32 -11.33
C ARG A 38 0.63 -9.12 -11.42
N GLN A 39 0.08 -9.21 -12.60
CA GLN A 39 -1.11 -10.02 -12.85
C GLN A 39 -0.78 -11.51 -12.79
N SER A 40 -1.68 -12.25 -12.17
CA SER A 40 -1.72 -13.72 -12.23
C SER A 40 -2.84 -14.20 -13.17
N ASN A 41 -2.98 -15.50 -13.31
CA ASN A 41 -4.12 -16.08 -14.07
C ASN A 41 -5.47 -15.88 -13.36
N GLU A 42 -5.47 -15.53 -12.09
CA GLU A 42 -6.65 -15.38 -11.22
C GLU A 42 -6.99 -13.92 -10.98
N THR A 43 -7.09 -13.13 -12.04
CA THR A 43 -7.45 -11.72 -11.92
C THR A 43 -8.95 -11.48 -11.90
N ILE A 44 -9.38 -10.30 -11.42
CA ILE A 44 -10.77 -9.82 -11.50
C ILE A 44 -11.11 -9.59 -12.97
N LYS A 45 -11.95 -10.50 -13.55
CA LYS A 45 -12.23 -10.52 -15.01
C LYS A 45 -13.42 -9.66 -15.42
N ASN A 46 -14.32 -9.33 -14.50
CA ASN A 46 -15.57 -8.60 -14.76
C ASN A 46 -15.44 -7.09 -14.51
N ALA A 47 -14.22 -6.55 -14.44
CA ALA A 47 -14.00 -5.11 -14.33
C ALA A 47 -14.30 -4.41 -15.65
N VAL A 48 -15.02 -3.30 -15.61
CA VAL A 48 -15.25 -2.42 -16.77
C VAL A 48 -14.01 -1.62 -17.12
N VAL A 49 -13.16 -1.35 -16.12
CA VAL A 49 -11.83 -0.81 -16.27
C VAL A 49 -10.87 -1.61 -15.39
N SER A 50 -9.83 -2.13 -15.99
CA SER A 50 -8.73 -2.78 -15.28
C SER A 50 -7.42 -2.10 -15.71
N TYR A 51 -6.90 -1.24 -14.84
CA TYR A 51 -5.62 -0.57 -15.04
C TYR A 51 -4.61 -1.15 -14.06
N VAL A 52 -3.82 -2.08 -14.55
CA VAL A 52 -2.76 -2.76 -13.79
C VAL A 52 -1.42 -2.41 -14.41
N GLU A 53 -0.57 -1.71 -13.64
CA GLU A 53 0.69 -1.14 -14.10
C GLU A 53 1.85 -1.55 -13.19
N PRO A 54 2.52 -2.70 -13.46
CA PRO A 54 3.59 -3.23 -12.61
C PRO A 54 4.86 -2.37 -12.55
N TYR A 55 4.96 -1.36 -13.40
CA TYR A 55 6.08 -0.41 -13.39
C TYR A 55 5.81 0.85 -12.57
N ALA A 56 4.57 1.07 -12.13
CA ALA A 56 4.27 2.09 -11.13
C ALA A 56 4.86 1.69 -9.78
N SER A 57 5.33 2.66 -9.02
CA SER A 57 5.91 2.40 -7.70
C SER A 57 4.87 1.93 -6.68
N SER A 58 3.65 2.44 -6.82
CA SER A 58 2.53 2.17 -5.92
C SER A 58 1.20 2.47 -6.60
N THR A 59 0.12 1.89 -6.10
CA THR A 59 -1.24 2.29 -6.52
C THR A 59 -1.54 3.74 -6.15
N CYS A 60 -0.95 4.27 -5.07
CA CYS A 60 -1.06 5.69 -4.69
C CYS A 60 -0.44 6.63 -5.74
N GLU A 61 0.68 6.26 -6.37
CA GLU A 61 1.25 6.97 -7.52
C GLU A 61 0.23 7.02 -8.67
N MET A 62 -0.32 5.87 -9.05
CA MET A 62 -1.29 5.77 -10.14
C MET A 62 -2.54 6.62 -9.89
N VAL A 63 -3.08 6.59 -8.68
CA VAL A 63 -4.25 7.41 -8.30
C VAL A 63 -3.90 8.90 -8.34
N ALA A 64 -2.72 9.30 -7.85
CA ALA A 64 -2.27 10.69 -7.93
C ALA A 64 -2.16 11.19 -9.38
N GLU A 65 -1.68 10.35 -10.30
CA GLU A 65 -1.65 10.65 -11.73
C GLU A 65 -3.05 10.79 -12.32
N ILE A 66 -3.93 9.82 -12.05
CA ILE A 66 -5.32 9.82 -12.57
C ILE A 66 -6.07 11.08 -12.14
N LEU A 67 -5.91 11.50 -10.88
CA LEU A 67 -6.58 12.70 -10.34
C LEU A 67 -6.25 13.97 -11.12
N GLN A 68 -5.08 14.06 -11.74
CA GLN A 68 -4.68 15.21 -12.55
C GLN A 68 -5.51 15.35 -13.84
N TYR A 69 -6.09 14.24 -14.32
CA TYR A 69 -6.81 14.19 -15.60
C TYR A 69 -8.33 14.16 -15.46
N ILE A 70 -8.85 13.58 -14.37
CA ILE A 70 -10.29 13.42 -14.20
C ILE A 70 -10.96 14.58 -13.45
N VAL A 71 -10.17 15.42 -12.78
CA VAL A 71 -10.68 16.56 -12.01
C VAL A 71 -9.80 17.79 -12.21
N ASP A 72 -10.35 18.85 -12.76
CA ASP A 72 -9.61 20.10 -13.03
C ASP A 72 -8.97 20.72 -11.77
N LYS A 73 -9.66 20.64 -10.65
CA LYS A 73 -9.19 21.17 -9.34
C LYS A 73 -9.59 20.21 -8.23
N PRO A 74 -8.88 19.11 -8.03
CA PRO A 74 -9.21 18.18 -6.97
C PRO A 74 -9.04 18.84 -5.61
N LYS A 75 -10.06 18.68 -4.76
CA LYS A 75 -10.04 19.14 -3.37
C LYS A 75 -9.76 17.94 -2.48
N LEU A 76 -8.50 17.69 -2.21
CA LEU A 76 -8.09 16.71 -1.19
C LEU A 76 -8.04 17.40 0.18
N LYS A 77 -8.44 16.67 1.20
CA LYS A 77 -8.08 17.04 2.58
C LYS A 77 -6.59 16.73 2.78
N ASN A 78 -5.92 17.49 3.65
CA ASN A 78 -4.49 17.24 3.92
C ASN A 78 -4.22 15.79 4.31
N ILE A 79 -5.07 15.20 5.15
CA ILE A 79 -4.94 13.80 5.57
C ILE A 79 -5.03 12.80 4.41
N GLU A 80 -5.80 13.11 3.36
CA GLU A 80 -5.90 12.26 2.17
C GLU A 80 -4.60 12.32 1.35
N ALA A 81 -4.04 13.52 1.18
CA ALA A 81 -2.74 13.70 0.54
C ALA A 81 -1.60 13.06 1.34
N ASP A 82 -1.64 13.20 2.67
CA ASP A 82 -0.67 12.59 3.59
C ASP A 82 -0.72 11.06 3.52
N ALA A 83 -1.93 10.47 3.50
CA ALA A 83 -2.12 9.03 3.38
C ALA A 83 -1.63 8.48 2.04
N MET A 84 -1.95 9.14 0.92
CA MET A 84 -1.47 8.73 -0.39
C MET A 84 0.06 8.79 -0.49
N TYR A 85 0.66 9.85 0.04
CA TYR A 85 2.11 9.97 0.08
C TYR A 85 2.75 8.90 0.98
N SER A 86 2.10 8.57 2.11
CA SER A 86 2.55 7.48 2.99
C SER A 86 2.56 6.13 2.26
N GLY A 87 1.56 5.85 1.42
CA GLY A 87 1.52 4.65 0.57
C GLY A 87 2.71 4.60 -0.40
N ILE A 88 3.03 5.74 -1.05
CA ILE A 88 4.23 5.82 -1.90
C ILE A 88 5.50 5.53 -1.09
N LEU A 89 5.64 6.08 0.12
CA LEU A 89 6.82 5.85 0.97
C LEU A 89 6.98 4.37 1.33
N VAL A 90 5.89 3.69 1.67
CA VAL A 90 5.91 2.26 2.04
C VAL A 90 6.39 1.40 0.87
N ASP A 91 5.80 1.58 -0.32
CA ASP A 91 6.08 0.75 -1.49
C ASP A 91 7.45 1.02 -2.11
N THR A 92 8.02 2.18 -1.81
CA THR A 92 9.33 2.59 -2.35
C THR A 92 10.46 2.55 -1.33
N ASP A 93 10.20 2.07 -0.13
CA ASP A 93 11.15 2.19 1.00
C ASP A 93 11.75 3.60 1.06
N ASN A 94 10.89 4.60 1.27
CA ASN A 94 11.28 6.01 1.32
C ASN A 94 12.01 6.50 0.05
N PHE A 95 11.54 6.12 -1.13
CA PHE A 95 12.11 6.41 -2.46
C PHE A 95 13.46 5.71 -2.74
N VAL A 96 13.85 4.72 -1.97
CA VAL A 96 15.09 3.96 -2.17
C VAL A 96 14.93 2.94 -3.30
N ILE A 97 13.78 2.26 -3.38
CA ILE A 97 13.50 1.24 -4.38
C ILE A 97 12.29 1.62 -5.25
N LYS A 98 12.27 1.17 -6.50
CA LYS A 98 11.15 1.32 -7.44
C LYS A 98 10.70 2.78 -7.71
N ALA A 99 11.36 3.78 -7.17
CA ALA A 99 11.01 5.18 -7.39
C ALA A 99 11.57 5.67 -8.73
N GLY A 100 10.68 6.08 -9.62
CA GLY A 100 11.01 6.69 -10.91
C GLY A 100 10.58 8.16 -10.98
N VAL A 101 10.75 8.78 -12.15
CA VAL A 101 10.33 10.17 -12.38
C VAL A 101 8.85 10.36 -12.02
N ARG A 102 7.97 9.46 -12.47
CA ARG A 102 6.54 9.47 -12.16
C ARG A 102 6.26 9.52 -10.66
N THR A 103 7.03 8.76 -9.87
CA THR A 103 6.89 8.73 -8.40
C THR A 103 7.16 10.09 -7.78
N PHE A 104 8.22 10.78 -8.22
CA PHE A 104 8.54 12.13 -7.75
C PHE A 104 7.54 13.18 -8.25
N GLU A 105 7.00 13.03 -9.45
CA GLU A 105 5.95 13.89 -9.99
C GLU A 105 4.65 13.73 -9.18
N ALA A 106 4.25 12.49 -8.85
CA ALA A 106 3.11 12.21 -7.98
C ALA A 106 3.31 12.83 -6.58
N ALA A 107 4.49 12.67 -5.98
CA ALA A 107 4.83 13.27 -4.70
C ALA A 107 4.77 14.82 -4.75
N SER A 108 5.30 15.42 -5.81
CA SER A 108 5.23 16.87 -6.06
C SER A 108 3.79 17.34 -6.22
N TYR A 109 2.95 16.57 -6.92
CA TYR A 109 1.54 16.88 -7.08
C TYR A 109 0.79 16.84 -5.75
N LEU A 110 0.97 15.79 -4.94
CA LEU A 110 0.40 15.70 -3.60
C LEU A 110 0.85 16.86 -2.70
N ARG A 111 2.11 17.31 -2.84
CA ARG A 111 2.60 18.48 -2.12
C ARG A 111 1.82 19.76 -2.47
N ARG A 112 1.51 19.97 -3.74
CA ARG A 112 0.67 21.09 -4.18
C ARG A 112 -0.76 21.01 -3.65
N LEU A 113 -1.25 19.80 -3.38
CA LEU A 113 -2.60 19.55 -2.83
C LEU A 113 -2.67 19.61 -1.30
N GLY A 114 -1.58 19.94 -0.61
CA GLY A 114 -1.60 20.17 0.83
C GLY A 114 -0.91 19.11 1.68
N LEU A 115 -0.19 18.17 1.06
CA LEU A 115 0.66 17.21 1.79
C LEU A 115 1.55 17.91 2.81
N ASN A 116 1.55 17.40 4.04
CA ASN A 116 2.44 17.81 5.12
C ASN A 116 3.34 16.63 5.56
N THR A 117 4.59 16.66 5.15
CA THR A 117 5.56 15.60 5.47
C THR A 117 5.84 15.44 6.97
N ALA A 118 5.64 16.51 7.78
CA ALA A 118 5.77 16.39 9.22
C ALA A 118 4.63 15.58 9.85
N ASP A 119 3.42 15.68 9.30
CA ASP A 119 2.28 14.87 9.75
C ASP A 119 2.40 13.43 9.24
N VAL A 120 2.88 13.24 8.01
CA VAL A 120 3.24 11.91 7.49
C VAL A 120 4.23 11.19 8.40
N LYS A 121 5.30 11.89 8.86
CA LYS A 121 6.26 11.29 9.79
C LYS A 121 5.59 10.76 11.07
N LYS A 122 4.54 11.43 11.56
CA LYS A 122 3.80 10.99 12.76
C LYS A 122 3.04 9.68 12.52
N LEU A 123 2.59 9.42 11.28
CA LEU A 123 1.90 8.17 10.93
C LEU A 123 2.82 6.94 11.06
N PHE A 124 4.12 7.13 10.89
CA PHE A 124 5.14 6.08 11.04
C PHE A 124 5.72 5.98 12.46
N ASN A 125 5.22 6.78 13.41
CA ASN A 125 5.65 6.65 14.78
C ASN A 125 5.19 5.33 15.38
N VAL A 126 6.14 4.54 15.84
CA VAL A 126 5.90 3.27 16.53
C VAL A 126 5.82 3.55 18.02
N ASN A 127 4.83 2.99 18.71
CA ASN A 127 4.79 3.04 20.16
C ASN A 127 5.92 2.19 20.76
N LYS A 128 6.26 2.43 22.01
CA LYS A 128 7.37 1.75 22.66
C LYS A 128 7.19 0.23 22.71
N GLU A 129 5.98 -0.23 22.94
CA GLU A 129 5.69 -1.66 23.09
C GLU A 129 5.88 -2.41 21.75
N ASP A 130 5.36 -1.86 20.63
CA ASP A 130 5.59 -2.40 19.29
C ASP A 130 7.08 -2.40 18.93
N TYR A 131 7.80 -1.32 19.30
CA TYR A 131 9.24 -1.22 19.10
C TYR A 131 10.00 -2.32 19.87
N ASP A 132 9.69 -2.50 21.15
CA ASP A 132 10.35 -3.49 22.00
C ASP A 132 10.10 -4.91 21.44
N HIS A 133 8.88 -5.23 21.04
CA HIS A 133 8.55 -6.52 20.40
C HIS A 133 9.29 -6.75 19.09
N ARG A 134 9.37 -5.73 18.24
CA ARG A 134 10.13 -5.79 16.98
C ARG A 134 11.61 -6.05 17.26
N ALA A 135 12.20 -5.30 18.18
CA ALA A 135 13.59 -5.44 18.56
C ALA A 135 13.89 -6.85 19.11
N ASP A 136 12.96 -7.43 19.90
CA ASP A 136 13.12 -8.80 20.42
C ASP A 136 13.09 -9.85 19.29
N ILE A 137 12.21 -9.68 18.30
CA ILE A 137 12.18 -10.58 17.13
C ILE A 137 13.51 -10.52 16.38
N VAL A 138 14.00 -9.32 16.07
CA VAL A 138 15.28 -9.14 15.37
C VAL A 138 16.43 -9.71 16.17
N LYS A 139 16.50 -9.44 17.48
CA LYS A 139 17.54 -9.92 18.38
C LYS A 139 17.59 -11.44 18.49
N THR A 140 16.44 -12.12 18.40
CA THR A 140 16.34 -13.58 18.50
C THR A 140 16.53 -14.29 17.17
N SER A 141 16.69 -13.54 16.07
CA SER A 141 16.93 -14.10 14.76
C SER A 141 18.25 -14.87 14.69
N LYS A 142 18.27 -15.89 13.85
CA LYS A 142 19.46 -16.70 13.57
C LYS A 142 19.66 -16.82 12.08
N ILE A 143 20.87 -16.56 11.63
CA ILE A 143 21.26 -16.86 10.24
C ILE A 143 21.48 -18.37 10.14
N ILE A 144 20.66 -19.04 9.34
CA ILE A 144 20.73 -20.51 9.16
C ILE A 144 21.64 -20.85 7.97
N VAL A 145 21.51 -20.08 6.88
CA VAL A 145 22.35 -20.17 5.68
C VAL A 145 22.68 -18.74 5.29
N SER A 146 23.79 -18.52 4.61
CA SER A 146 24.42 -17.22 4.36
C SER A 146 23.49 -16.03 3.99
N GLN A 147 22.27 -16.30 3.58
CA GLN A 147 21.29 -15.27 3.19
C GLN A 147 19.87 -15.51 3.76
N ILE A 148 19.73 -16.45 4.71
CA ILE A 148 18.43 -16.78 5.30
C ILE A 148 18.50 -16.55 6.81
N ALA A 149 17.82 -15.52 7.28
CA ALA A 149 17.58 -15.28 8.69
C ALA A 149 16.20 -15.83 9.09
N VAL A 150 16.13 -16.50 10.24
CA VAL A 150 14.89 -17.02 10.81
C VAL A 150 14.74 -16.53 12.23
N ALA A 151 13.58 -15.94 12.52
CA ALA A 151 13.17 -15.57 13.86
C ALA A 151 11.86 -16.31 14.22
N LYS A 152 11.69 -16.65 15.50
CA LYS A 152 10.45 -17.22 16.01
C LYS A 152 9.71 -16.18 16.82
N CYS A 153 8.46 -15.97 16.45
CA CYS A 153 7.57 -15.06 17.17
C CYS A 153 6.57 -15.88 17.99
N TYR A 154 6.65 -15.78 19.32
CA TYR A 154 5.82 -16.57 20.25
C TYR A 154 4.71 -15.75 20.89
N THR A 155 4.60 -14.46 20.62
CA THR A 155 3.68 -13.58 21.33
C THR A 155 2.29 -13.60 20.71
N LYS A 156 1.27 -13.56 21.56
CA LYS A 156 -0.13 -13.32 21.16
C LYS A 156 -0.45 -11.81 21.15
N TYR A 157 0.49 -11.03 20.66
CA TYR A 157 0.32 -9.57 20.62
C TYR A 157 -0.66 -9.18 19.50
N PRO A 158 -1.57 -8.20 19.72
CA PRO A 158 -2.62 -7.87 18.74
C PRO A 158 -2.09 -7.55 17.35
N ASN A 159 -1.00 -6.80 17.26
CA ASN A 159 -0.41 -6.34 15.98
C ASN A 159 0.76 -7.22 15.51
N ILE A 160 0.85 -8.46 15.99
CA ILE A 160 2.03 -9.30 15.78
C ILE A 160 2.40 -9.52 14.30
N ARG A 161 1.40 -9.58 13.41
CA ARG A 161 1.66 -9.73 11.97
C ARG A 161 2.39 -8.52 11.40
N VAL A 162 1.98 -7.33 11.77
CA VAL A 162 2.63 -6.07 11.32
C VAL A 162 4.04 -5.97 11.89
N ILE A 163 4.19 -6.25 13.19
CA ILE A 163 5.49 -6.22 13.87
C ILE A 163 6.46 -7.24 13.27
N ALA A 164 5.98 -8.45 12.99
CA ALA A 164 6.79 -9.50 12.38
C ALA A 164 7.21 -9.15 10.94
N SER A 165 6.33 -8.53 10.16
CA SER A 165 6.67 -8.02 8.83
C SER A 165 7.74 -6.93 8.91
N GLN A 166 7.57 -5.95 9.79
CA GLN A 166 8.57 -4.89 10.01
C GLN A 166 9.92 -5.44 10.49
N ALA A 167 9.91 -6.47 11.35
CA ALA A 167 11.12 -7.14 11.79
C ALA A 167 11.80 -7.91 10.64
N ALA A 168 11.02 -8.51 9.74
CA ALA A 168 11.55 -9.18 8.56
C ALA A 168 12.22 -8.18 7.60
N ASP A 169 11.59 -7.02 7.37
CA ASP A 169 12.17 -5.95 6.55
C ASP A 169 13.47 -5.41 7.15
N GLU A 170 13.52 -5.24 8.49
CA GLU A 170 14.74 -4.81 9.19
C GLU A 170 15.88 -5.84 9.08
N MET A 171 15.57 -7.15 9.01
CA MET A 171 16.57 -8.21 8.84
C MET A 171 17.06 -8.36 7.39
N LEU A 172 16.43 -7.73 6.42
CA LEU A 172 16.86 -7.72 5.02
C LEU A 172 17.96 -6.69 4.73
N ASN A 173 18.13 -5.70 5.60
CA ASN A 173 19.15 -4.65 5.54
C ASN A 173 20.39 -5.04 6.37
#